data_da06432f511ccde687fcf6cd56aecbd0
#
_entry.id   da06432f511ccde687fcf6cd56aecbd0
#
_cell.length_a   1.000
_cell.length_b   1.000
_cell.length_c   1.000
_cell.angle_alpha   90.00
_cell.angle_beta   90.00
_cell.angle_gamma   90.00
#
_symmetry.space_group_name_H-M   'P 1'
#
loop_
_entity.id
_entity.type
_entity.pdbx_description
1 polymer ?
#
loop_
_entity_poly.entity_id
_entity_poly.type
_entity_poly.pdbx_seq_one_letter_code
_entity_poly.pdbx_strand_id
1 'polypeptide(L)'
;MRKLIVQSQITLDGIMQAPGGPEEDPTGGFKYGGWSAGYYDDFLGGVMSEQMAKPFDLLLGRKTYEIFAAYWPYVKSDDPDYQIQIAGKFNSAKKHVASTTLEKLDWDNSTLIKGNVVQEIQKLKRQNGPELQVYGSSNLIQTLLKHDLIDEFRLAIYPITLGMGKRLFGEGTIPAGFKLIASKTSPTGVIVATYERAGKVKTGSFVSETPTEAELARRKRLKEEK
;
A
#
# COMPACT_ATOMS: atom_id res chain seq x y z
N MET A 1 -17.35 -12.16 -1.60
CA MET A 1 -16.18 -11.83 -0.75
C MET A 1 -15.81 -10.38 -0.98
N ARG A 2 -15.43 -9.66 0.08
CA ARG A 2 -14.93 -8.28 -0.02
C ARG A 2 -13.52 -8.30 -0.59
N LYS A 3 -13.22 -7.41 -1.55
CA LYS A 3 -11.83 -7.19 -1.99
C LYS A 3 -11.04 -6.48 -0.90
N LEU A 4 -9.78 -6.88 -0.71
CA LEU A 4 -8.80 -6.18 0.09
C LEU A 4 -7.82 -5.50 -0.85
N ILE A 5 -7.77 -4.18 -0.75
CA ILE A 5 -7.05 -3.30 -1.66
C ILE A 5 -6.02 -2.51 -0.88
N VAL A 6 -4.77 -2.57 -1.31
CA VAL A 6 -3.72 -1.69 -0.79
C VAL A 6 -3.61 -0.47 -1.70
N GLN A 7 -3.85 0.69 -1.13
CA GLN A 7 -3.57 1.99 -1.76
C GLN A 7 -2.28 2.54 -1.16
N SER A 8 -1.29 2.81 -1.97
CA SER A 8 -0.01 3.31 -1.48
C SER A 8 0.66 4.26 -2.46
N GLN A 9 1.26 5.29 -1.92
CA GLN A 9 2.24 6.12 -2.60
C GLN A 9 3.59 5.47 -2.39
N ILE A 10 4.36 5.32 -3.48
CA ILE A 10 5.70 4.73 -3.42
C ILE A 10 6.66 5.49 -4.33
N THR A 11 7.93 5.46 -3.97
CA THR A 11 9.03 5.92 -4.81
C THR A 11 9.45 4.84 -5.82
N LEU A 12 10.29 5.16 -6.80
CA LEU A 12 10.84 4.18 -7.76
C LEU A 12 11.60 3.04 -7.06
N ASP A 13 12.23 3.31 -5.92
CA ASP A 13 12.90 2.29 -5.10
C ASP A 13 11.97 1.65 -4.05
N GLY A 14 10.65 1.88 -4.15
CA GLY A 14 9.61 1.20 -3.38
C GLY A 14 9.40 1.70 -1.95
N ILE A 15 9.94 2.86 -1.57
CA ILE A 15 9.73 3.46 -0.26
C ILE A 15 8.31 4.01 -0.17
N MET A 16 7.61 3.72 0.94
CA MET A 16 6.25 4.17 1.24
C MET A 16 6.15 4.98 2.53
N GLN A 17 7.25 5.22 3.23
CA GLN A 17 7.26 5.87 4.54
C GLN A 17 6.97 7.37 4.42
N ALA A 18 6.07 7.89 5.25
CA ALA A 18 5.79 9.32 5.47
C ALA A 18 5.63 10.15 4.17
N PRO A 19 4.76 9.79 3.24
CA PRO A 19 4.61 10.53 1.98
C PRO A 19 4.00 11.92 2.18
N GLY A 20 3.11 12.10 3.18
CA GLY A 20 2.25 13.28 3.30
C GLY A 20 2.85 14.44 4.10
N GLY A 21 3.79 14.18 5.03
CA GLY A 21 4.34 15.27 5.85
C GLY A 21 5.66 14.93 6.52
N PRO A 22 6.48 15.96 6.87
CA PRO A 22 7.79 15.77 7.49
C PRO A 22 7.74 15.00 8.81
N GLU A 23 6.70 15.23 9.62
CA GLU A 23 6.53 14.64 10.95
C GLU A 23 5.61 13.40 10.95
N GLU A 24 5.19 12.92 9.77
CA GLU A 24 4.25 11.80 9.66
C GLU A 24 4.80 10.49 10.24
N ASP A 25 6.02 10.12 9.89
CA ASP A 25 6.72 8.96 10.44
C ASP A 25 8.25 9.12 10.37
N PRO A 26 8.89 9.81 11.33
CA PRO A 26 10.34 10.00 11.35
C PRO A 26 11.10 8.78 11.90
N THR A 27 10.43 7.66 12.18
CA THR A 27 11.06 6.48 12.78
C THR A 27 12.17 5.90 11.89
N GLY A 28 13.21 5.35 12.50
CA GLY A 28 14.38 4.86 11.79
C GLY A 28 15.29 5.95 11.23
N GLY A 29 15.13 7.19 11.70
CA GLY A 29 15.91 8.33 11.24
C GLY A 29 15.53 8.82 9.83
N PHE A 30 14.31 8.52 9.38
CA PHE A 30 13.82 8.94 8.06
C PHE A 30 13.68 10.47 7.99
N LYS A 31 14.33 11.07 6.99
CA LYS A 31 14.48 12.54 6.84
C LYS A 31 13.68 13.14 5.68
N TYR A 32 13.01 12.31 4.88
CA TYR A 32 12.36 12.72 3.63
C TYR A 32 10.84 12.78 3.73
N GLY A 33 10.27 12.90 4.95
CA GLY A 33 8.82 13.01 5.13
C GLY A 33 8.23 14.14 4.28
N GLY A 34 7.03 13.92 3.72
CA GLY A 34 6.37 14.87 2.82
C GLY A 34 6.86 14.82 1.37
N TRP A 35 7.61 13.79 0.99
CA TRP A 35 8.22 13.68 -0.34
C TRP A 35 7.22 13.65 -1.51
N SER A 36 5.96 13.36 -1.28
CA SER A 36 4.93 13.33 -2.33
C SER A 36 4.30 14.70 -2.60
N ALA A 37 4.37 15.64 -1.65
CA ALA A 37 3.61 16.89 -1.69
C ALA A 37 3.94 17.77 -2.91
N GLY A 38 5.21 17.82 -3.32
CA GLY A 38 5.65 18.59 -4.49
C GLY A 38 5.17 18.05 -5.84
N TYR A 39 4.57 16.87 -5.88
CA TYR A 39 4.05 16.21 -7.08
C TYR A 39 2.52 16.26 -7.18
N TYR A 40 1.84 16.78 -6.15
CA TYR A 40 0.38 16.84 -6.13
C TYR A 40 -0.12 17.83 -7.19
N ASP A 41 -1.09 17.39 -7.98
CA ASP A 41 -1.78 18.18 -8.99
C ASP A 41 -3.27 17.81 -9.05
N ASP A 42 -4.07 18.58 -9.79
CA ASP A 42 -5.51 18.33 -9.93
C ASP A 42 -5.83 16.96 -10.54
N PHE A 43 -4.92 16.45 -11.40
CA PHE A 43 -5.07 15.12 -11.98
C PHE A 43 -4.99 14.04 -10.90
N LEU A 44 -4.00 14.10 -10.01
CA LEU A 44 -3.87 13.16 -8.88
C LEU A 44 -5.05 13.28 -7.93
N GLY A 45 -5.51 14.49 -7.65
CA GLY A 45 -6.73 14.75 -6.87
C GLY A 45 -7.96 14.07 -7.49
N GLY A 46 -8.14 14.19 -8.80
CA GLY A 46 -9.21 13.52 -9.55
C GLY A 46 -9.14 11.99 -9.46
N VAL A 47 -7.94 11.42 -9.65
CA VAL A 47 -7.75 9.96 -9.52
C VAL A 47 -8.04 9.47 -8.10
N MET A 48 -7.60 10.19 -7.08
CA MET A 48 -7.92 9.84 -5.68
C MET A 48 -9.42 9.89 -5.41
N SER A 49 -10.12 10.90 -5.93
CA SER A 49 -11.57 11.02 -5.83
C SER A 49 -12.29 9.85 -6.50
N GLU A 50 -11.87 9.45 -7.72
CA GLU A 50 -12.38 8.25 -8.42
C GLU A 50 -12.20 6.98 -7.59
N GLN A 51 -11.03 6.78 -6.98
CA GLN A 51 -10.73 5.61 -6.15
C GLN A 51 -11.55 5.54 -4.86
N MET A 52 -11.99 6.69 -4.35
CA MET A 52 -12.86 6.82 -3.18
C MET A 52 -14.35 7.00 -3.52
N ALA A 53 -14.73 6.91 -4.80
CA ALA A 53 -16.13 7.12 -5.22
C ALA A 53 -17.08 6.03 -4.71
N LYS A 54 -16.60 4.78 -4.63
CA LYS A 54 -17.38 3.66 -4.09
C LYS A 54 -17.26 3.59 -2.57
N PRO A 55 -18.28 3.07 -1.87
CA PRO A 55 -18.16 2.80 -0.45
C PRO A 55 -17.00 1.85 -0.13
N PHE A 56 -16.29 2.13 0.94
CA PHE A 56 -15.20 1.28 1.47
C PHE A 56 -15.17 1.32 3.00
N ASP A 57 -14.55 0.31 3.59
CA ASP A 57 -14.12 0.32 4.99
C ASP A 57 -12.60 0.45 5.02
N LEU A 58 -12.06 1.10 6.05
CA LEU A 58 -10.62 1.22 6.27
C LEU A 58 -10.10 0.02 7.07
N LEU A 59 -8.97 -0.54 6.64
CA LEU A 59 -8.20 -1.51 7.42
C LEU A 59 -6.84 -0.89 7.76
N LEU A 60 -6.63 -0.57 9.01
CA LEU A 60 -5.51 0.23 9.48
C LEU A 60 -4.66 -0.55 10.50
N GLY A 61 -3.34 -0.41 10.43
CA GLY A 61 -2.48 -0.74 11.54
C GLY A 61 -2.40 0.43 12.53
N ARG A 62 -1.89 0.16 13.74
CA ARG A 62 -1.83 1.14 14.83
C ARG A 62 -1.29 2.50 14.40
N LYS A 63 -0.09 2.55 13.83
CA LYS A 63 0.56 3.83 13.48
C LYS A 63 -0.25 4.66 12.50
N THR A 64 -0.76 4.05 11.44
CA THR A 64 -1.61 4.77 10.47
C THR A 64 -2.93 5.21 11.10
N TYR A 65 -3.50 4.39 11.98
CA TYR A 65 -4.68 4.81 12.75
C TYR A 65 -4.38 6.04 13.60
N GLU A 66 -3.28 6.04 14.35
CA GLU A 66 -2.87 7.17 15.21
C GLU A 66 -2.66 8.46 14.38
N ILE A 67 -1.98 8.36 13.23
CA ILE A 67 -1.78 9.50 12.31
C ILE A 67 -3.13 10.02 11.78
N PHE A 68 -3.97 9.13 11.30
CA PHE A 68 -5.25 9.49 10.69
C PHE A 68 -6.26 10.04 11.72
N ALA A 69 -6.34 9.43 12.89
CA ALA A 69 -7.21 9.87 13.98
C ALA A 69 -6.79 11.24 14.55
N ALA A 70 -5.51 11.58 14.47
CA ALA A 70 -5.02 12.89 14.87
C ALA A 70 -5.26 14.00 13.84
N TYR A 71 -5.68 13.67 12.62
CA TYR A 71 -5.82 14.64 11.53
C TYR A 71 -7.25 14.72 10.96
N TRP A 72 -7.79 13.63 10.42
CA TRP A 72 -9.03 13.64 9.63
C TRP A 72 -10.27 14.09 10.38
N PRO A 73 -10.47 13.80 11.69
CA PRO A 73 -11.60 14.32 12.45
C PRO A 73 -11.57 15.84 12.66
N TYR A 74 -10.41 16.46 12.48
CA TYR A 74 -10.19 17.88 12.78
C TYR A 74 -10.10 18.77 11.54
N VAL A 75 -10.27 18.21 10.34
CA VAL A 75 -10.36 18.98 9.08
C VAL A 75 -11.60 19.89 9.13
N LYS A 76 -11.40 21.17 8.85
CA LYS A 76 -12.41 22.22 8.96
C LYS A 76 -13.02 22.56 7.60
N SER A 77 -14.10 23.32 7.63
CA SER A 77 -14.81 23.77 6.42
C SER A 77 -14.05 24.80 5.57
N ASP A 78 -13.01 25.40 6.12
CA ASP A 78 -12.12 26.36 5.45
C ASP A 78 -10.77 25.75 4.98
N ASP A 79 -10.58 24.44 5.23
CA ASP A 79 -9.45 23.69 4.66
C ASP A 79 -9.66 23.45 3.15
N PRO A 80 -8.61 23.07 2.40
CA PRO A 80 -8.73 22.76 0.97
C PRO A 80 -9.81 21.71 0.66
N ASP A 81 -10.59 21.93 -0.39
CA ASP A 81 -11.73 21.08 -0.78
C ASP A 81 -11.40 19.60 -0.84
N TYR A 82 -10.22 19.23 -1.37
CA TYR A 82 -9.80 17.82 -1.45
C TYR A 82 -9.63 17.20 -0.06
N GLN A 83 -9.15 17.95 0.93
CA GLN A 83 -9.02 17.49 2.32
C GLN A 83 -10.39 17.29 2.97
N ILE A 84 -11.32 18.22 2.75
CA ILE A 84 -12.70 18.13 3.24
C ILE A 84 -13.37 16.87 2.67
N GLN A 85 -13.20 16.61 1.36
CA GLN A 85 -13.78 15.43 0.71
C GLN A 85 -13.19 14.11 1.27
N ILE A 86 -11.87 14.02 1.44
CA ILE A 86 -11.21 12.85 2.01
C ILE A 86 -11.67 12.66 3.46
N ALA A 87 -11.67 13.71 4.27
CA ALA A 87 -12.09 13.68 5.66
C ALA A 87 -13.54 13.18 5.80
N GLY A 88 -14.46 13.66 4.96
CA GLY A 88 -15.84 13.19 4.92
C GLY A 88 -15.94 11.68 4.67
N LYS A 89 -15.18 11.16 3.70
CA LYS A 89 -15.12 9.73 3.38
C LYS A 89 -14.51 8.90 4.53
N PHE A 90 -13.38 9.33 5.07
CA PHE A 90 -12.68 8.59 6.12
C PHE A 90 -13.43 8.62 7.46
N ASN A 91 -14.03 9.75 7.82
CA ASN A 91 -14.82 9.85 9.06
C ASN A 91 -16.08 8.99 9.00
N SER A 92 -16.75 8.89 7.85
CA SER A 92 -17.95 8.07 7.67
C SER A 92 -17.66 6.57 7.52
N ALA A 93 -16.51 6.18 6.96
CA ALA A 93 -16.13 4.78 6.77
C ALA A 93 -16.00 4.03 8.10
N LYS A 94 -16.29 2.73 8.11
CA LYS A 94 -15.89 1.85 9.24
C LYS A 94 -14.38 1.64 9.22
N LYS A 95 -13.76 1.66 10.38
CA LYS A 95 -12.32 1.44 10.56
C LYS A 95 -12.10 0.15 11.32
N HIS A 96 -11.37 -0.77 10.73
CA HIS A 96 -10.90 -2.00 11.36
C HIS A 96 -9.42 -1.80 11.70
N VAL A 97 -9.09 -1.70 12.99
CA VAL A 97 -7.75 -1.33 13.46
C VAL A 97 -7.02 -2.54 14.02
N ALA A 98 -5.99 -2.99 13.33
CA ALA A 98 -5.15 -4.08 13.78
C ALA A 98 -4.07 -3.56 14.76
N SER A 99 -4.19 -3.93 16.03
CA SER A 99 -3.23 -3.55 17.07
C SER A 99 -3.20 -4.55 18.21
N THR A 100 -2.00 -4.78 18.74
CA THR A 100 -1.76 -5.57 19.97
C THR A 100 -1.57 -4.69 21.21
N THR A 101 -1.47 -3.37 21.04
CA THR A 101 -1.11 -2.43 22.11
C THR A 101 -2.17 -1.38 22.39
N LEU A 102 -3.05 -1.06 21.41
CA LEU A 102 -4.16 -0.15 21.65
C LEU A 102 -5.24 -0.82 22.50
N GLU A 103 -5.73 -0.11 23.48
CA GLU A 103 -6.85 -0.55 24.34
C GLU A 103 -8.15 0.14 23.95
N LYS A 104 -8.07 1.40 23.51
CA LYS A 104 -9.20 2.25 23.14
C LYS A 104 -8.99 2.89 21.78
N LEU A 105 -10.07 3.16 21.09
CA LEU A 105 -10.12 3.86 19.80
C LEU A 105 -11.07 5.06 19.97
N ASP A 106 -10.55 6.27 19.76
CA ASP A 106 -11.32 7.51 19.98
C ASP A 106 -11.89 8.09 18.66
N TRP A 107 -11.48 7.57 17.49
CA TRP A 107 -12.06 7.97 16.22
C TRP A 107 -13.33 7.17 15.94
N ASP A 108 -14.43 7.86 15.68
CA ASP A 108 -15.73 7.26 15.44
C ASP A 108 -15.72 6.14 14.39
N ASN A 109 -16.65 5.21 14.49
CA ASN A 109 -16.77 4.05 13.60
C ASN A 109 -15.54 3.12 13.59
N SER A 110 -14.73 3.12 14.63
CA SER A 110 -13.53 2.28 14.76
C SER A 110 -13.81 1.02 15.58
N THR A 111 -13.25 -0.10 15.12
CA THR A 111 -13.31 -1.40 15.78
C THR A 111 -11.91 -1.99 15.87
N LEU A 112 -11.50 -2.39 17.08
CA LEU A 112 -10.19 -2.96 17.33
C LEU A 112 -10.16 -4.45 16.97
N ILE A 113 -9.21 -4.84 16.14
CA ILE A 113 -8.88 -6.23 15.85
C ILE A 113 -7.77 -6.65 16.83
N LYS A 114 -8.11 -7.50 17.81
CA LYS A 114 -7.17 -8.12 18.75
C LYS A 114 -6.92 -9.58 18.37
N GLY A 115 -5.82 -10.13 18.87
CA GLY A 115 -5.48 -11.55 18.72
C GLY A 115 -4.91 -11.89 17.35
N ASN A 116 -5.44 -12.92 16.69
CA ASN A 116 -4.94 -13.36 15.38
C ASN A 116 -5.47 -12.48 14.25
N VAL A 117 -4.72 -11.42 13.92
CA VAL A 117 -5.07 -10.43 12.90
C VAL A 117 -5.37 -11.08 11.54
N VAL A 118 -4.63 -12.12 11.15
CA VAL A 118 -4.81 -12.81 9.87
C VAL A 118 -6.18 -13.48 9.81
N GLN A 119 -6.57 -14.22 10.85
CA GLN A 119 -7.86 -14.89 10.91
C GLN A 119 -9.03 -13.89 10.92
N GLU A 120 -8.89 -12.79 11.65
CA GLU A 120 -9.95 -11.77 11.70
C GLU A 120 -10.12 -11.06 10.35
N ILE A 121 -9.02 -10.74 9.64
CA ILE A 121 -9.09 -10.18 8.30
C ILE A 121 -9.70 -11.18 7.31
N GLN A 122 -9.36 -12.47 7.41
CA GLN A 122 -10.01 -13.50 6.59
C GLN A 122 -11.51 -13.59 6.86
N LYS A 123 -11.97 -13.46 8.10
CA LYS A 123 -13.40 -13.39 8.45
C LYS A 123 -14.05 -12.14 7.83
N LEU A 124 -13.43 -10.97 7.95
CA LEU A 124 -13.91 -9.73 7.33
C LEU A 124 -14.05 -9.87 5.80
N LYS A 125 -13.06 -10.46 5.13
CA LYS A 125 -13.14 -10.70 3.67
C LYS A 125 -14.31 -11.59 3.27
N ARG A 126 -14.72 -12.54 4.11
CA ARG A 126 -15.88 -13.45 3.83
C ARG A 126 -17.24 -12.82 4.08
N GLN A 127 -17.30 -11.73 4.83
CA GLN A 127 -18.55 -11.01 5.09
C GLN A 127 -19.06 -10.26 3.85
N ASN A 128 -20.35 -9.94 3.83
CA ASN A 128 -20.90 -8.96 2.90
C ASN A 128 -20.51 -7.56 3.35
N GLY A 129 -20.17 -6.69 2.41
CA GLY A 129 -19.80 -5.32 2.70
C GLY A 129 -18.99 -4.69 1.57
N PRO A 130 -18.63 -3.41 1.71
CA PRO A 130 -17.79 -2.72 0.74
C PRO A 130 -16.36 -3.25 0.74
N GLU A 131 -15.53 -2.79 -0.19
CA GLU A 131 -14.11 -3.15 -0.24
C GLU A 131 -13.37 -2.70 1.04
N LEU A 132 -12.30 -3.43 1.41
CA LEU A 132 -11.40 -3.09 2.50
C LEU A 132 -10.20 -2.34 1.91
N GLN A 133 -10.02 -1.08 2.28
CA GLN A 133 -8.91 -0.27 1.79
C GLN A 133 -7.84 -0.08 2.88
N VAL A 134 -6.59 -0.30 2.50
CA VAL A 134 -5.39 -0.14 3.35
C VAL A 134 -4.56 1.00 2.81
N TYR A 135 -4.49 2.11 3.54
CA TYR A 135 -3.74 3.32 3.17
C TYR A 135 -2.41 3.42 3.91
N GLY A 136 -1.59 2.44 3.84
CA GLY A 136 -0.39 2.42 4.64
C GLY A 136 -0.46 1.41 5.78
N SER A 137 0.35 1.63 6.86
CA SER A 137 0.74 0.62 7.85
C SER A 137 1.65 -0.43 7.23
N SER A 138 2.89 -0.04 6.98
CA SER A 138 3.89 -0.94 6.35
C SER A 138 3.93 -2.32 7.00
N ASN A 139 3.93 -2.42 8.33
CA ASN A 139 3.94 -3.71 9.04
C ASN A 139 2.69 -4.55 8.80
N LEU A 140 1.50 -3.92 8.76
CA LEU A 140 0.26 -4.63 8.41
C LEU A 140 0.33 -5.15 6.99
N ILE A 141 0.81 -4.34 6.04
CA ILE A 141 0.95 -4.75 4.64
C ILE A 141 1.92 -5.93 4.50
N GLN A 142 3.06 -5.97 5.23
CA GLN A 142 3.94 -7.14 5.23
C GLN A 142 3.21 -8.41 5.72
N THR A 143 2.37 -8.28 6.75
CA THR A 143 1.54 -9.40 7.22
C THR A 143 0.55 -9.85 6.15
N LEU A 144 -0.13 -8.91 5.48
CA LEU A 144 -1.08 -9.22 4.40
C LEU A 144 -0.40 -9.88 3.19
N LEU A 145 0.79 -9.40 2.81
CA LEU A 145 1.61 -9.98 1.74
C LEU A 145 2.02 -11.42 2.08
N LYS A 146 2.57 -11.65 3.27
CA LYS A 146 3.01 -12.97 3.74
C LYS A 146 1.90 -14.03 3.70
N HIS A 147 0.64 -13.61 3.89
CA HIS A 147 -0.51 -14.51 3.93
C HIS A 147 -1.38 -14.47 2.67
N ASP A 148 -0.88 -13.86 1.57
CA ASP A 148 -1.58 -13.74 0.27
C ASP A 148 -3.02 -13.22 0.40
N LEU A 149 -3.22 -12.16 1.20
CA LEU A 149 -4.55 -11.62 1.50
C LEU A 149 -4.93 -10.43 0.62
N ILE A 150 -3.99 -9.88 -0.15
CA ILE A 150 -4.20 -8.70 -0.98
C ILE A 150 -4.71 -9.11 -2.35
N ASP A 151 -5.89 -8.58 -2.72
CA ASP A 151 -6.52 -8.86 -4.01
C ASP A 151 -6.09 -7.84 -5.08
N GLU A 152 -5.81 -6.60 -4.68
CA GLU A 152 -5.54 -5.49 -5.60
C GLU A 152 -4.57 -4.49 -4.98
N PHE A 153 -3.68 -3.94 -5.81
CA PHE A 153 -2.86 -2.77 -5.47
C PHE A 153 -3.27 -1.58 -6.34
N ARG A 154 -3.46 -0.41 -5.70
CA ARG A 154 -3.58 0.89 -6.36
C ARG A 154 -2.37 1.71 -5.94
N LEU A 155 -1.40 1.84 -6.82
CA LEU A 155 -0.10 2.44 -6.52
C LEU A 155 0.06 3.77 -7.26
N ALA A 156 0.40 4.82 -6.53
CA ALA A 156 0.96 6.04 -7.10
C ALA A 156 2.48 5.95 -6.99
N ILE A 157 3.17 5.82 -8.13
CA ILE A 157 4.61 5.63 -8.24
C ILE A 157 5.23 6.97 -8.61
N TYR A 158 6.00 7.52 -7.69
CA TYR A 158 6.62 8.84 -7.82
C TYR A 158 8.00 8.74 -8.46
N PRO A 159 8.38 9.70 -9.34
CA PRO A 159 9.63 9.65 -10.11
C PRO A 159 10.85 10.05 -9.28
N ILE A 160 11.02 9.47 -8.08
CA ILE A 160 12.13 9.72 -7.16
C ILE A 160 12.63 8.43 -6.53
N THR A 161 13.84 8.46 -6.01
CA THR A 161 14.41 7.44 -5.13
C THR A 161 14.88 8.09 -3.83
N LEU A 162 14.74 7.40 -2.70
CA LEU A 162 15.12 7.91 -1.37
C LEU A 162 16.23 7.08 -0.71
N GLY A 163 16.43 5.84 -1.17
CA GLY A 163 17.50 4.96 -0.69
C GLY A 163 17.29 4.34 0.69
N MET A 164 16.48 4.97 1.55
CA MET A 164 16.20 4.53 2.92
C MET A 164 14.71 4.68 3.25
N GLY A 165 14.22 3.91 4.21
CA GLY A 165 12.82 3.97 4.67
C GLY A 165 12.10 2.63 4.53
N LYS A 166 10.83 2.60 4.96
CA LYS A 166 9.97 1.40 4.89
C LYS A 166 9.51 1.19 3.46
N ARG A 167 9.70 -0.04 2.96
CA ARG A 167 9.32 -0.45 1.60
C ARG A 167 7.95 -1.10 1.58
N LEU A 168 7.22 -0.90 0.48
CA LEU A 168 5.96 -1.61 0.23
C LEU A 168 6.19 -3.13 0.10
N PHE A 169 7.19 -3.52 -0.69
CA PHE A 169 7.61 -4.90 -0.84
C PHE A 169 8.93 -5.09 -0.08
N GLY A 170 8.82 -5.57 1.17
CA GLY A 170 9.95 -5.86 2.04
C GLY A 170 10.59 -7.21 1.76
N GLU A 171 11.67 -7.52 2.46
CA GLU A 171 12.29 -8.84 2.42
C GLU A 171 11.30 -9.92 2.89
N GLY A 172 11.31 -11.07 2.21
CA GLY A 172 10.38 -12.16 2.50
C GLY A 172 8.96 -11.98 1.94
N THR A 173 8.72 -10.96 1.10
CA THR A 173 7.51 -10.88 0.29
C THR A 173 7.39 -12.13 -0.59
N ILE A 174 6.26 -12.83 -0.51
CA ILE A 174 6.06 -14.06 -1.30
C ILE A 174 5.95 -13.73 -2.79
N PRO A 175 6.51 -14.55 -3.68
CA PRO A 175 6.37 -14.36 -5.11
C PRO A 175 4.92 -14.47 -5.56
N ALA A 176 4.45 -13.50 -6.33
CA ALA A 176 3.07 -13.42 -6.80
C ALA A 176 3.00 -12.77 -8.19
N GLY A 177 2.14 -13.27 -9.06
CA GLY A 177 1.83 -12.64 -10.34
C GLY A 177 0.71 -11.62 -10.18
N PHE A 178 0.81 -10.50 -10.91
CA PHE A 178 -0.21 -9.45 -10.98
C PHE A 178 -0.49 -9.11 -12.43
N LYS A 179 -1.72 -8.66 -12.68
CA LYS A 179 -2.16 -8.15 -13.98
C LYS A 179 -2.41 -6.64 -13.84
N LEU A 180 -1.82 -5.84 -14.71
CA LEU A 180 -2.14 -4.42 -14.82
C LEU A 180 -3.57 -4.28 -15.37
N ILE A 181 -4.43 -3.62 -14.62
CA ILE A 181 -5.84 -3.37 -14.97
C ILE A 181 -6.01 -1.97 -15.55
N ALA A 182 -5.34 -0.99 -14.96
CA ALA A 182 -5.37 0.39 -15.41
C ALA A 182 -4.06 1.09 -15.07
N SER A 183 -3.69 2.07 -15.90
CA SER A 183 -2.61 3.01 -15.58
C SER A 183 -2.93 4.39 -16.14
N LYS A 184 -2.55 5.42 -15.39
CA LYS A 184 -2.66 6.82 -15.75
C LYS A 184 -1.36 7.51 -15.36
N THR A 185 -0.95 8.54 -16.08
CA THR A 185 0.26 9.32 -15.74
C THR A 185 -0.13 10.78 -15.54
N SER A 186 0.28 11.37 -14.41
CA SER A 186 0.07 12.79 -14.14
C SER A 186 1.05 13.68 -14.91
N PRO A 187 0.73 14.97 -15.11
CA PRO A 187 1.68 15.95 -15.66
C PRO A 187 2.99 16.05 -14.87
N THR A 188 2.97 15.78 -13.57
CA THR A 188 4.15 15.76 -12.70
C THR A 188 4.98 14.48 -12.80
N GLY A 189 4.58 13.53 -13.66
CA GLY A 189 5.31 12.28 -13.90
C GLY A 189 4.98 11.15 -12.94
N VAL A 190 3.98 11.29 -12.07
CA VAL A 190 3.51 10.21 -11.20
C VAL A 190 2.70 9.22 -12.01
N ILE A 191 3.05 7.93 -11.92
CA ILE A 191 2.28 6.84 -12.55
C ILE A 191 1.32 6.28 -11.52
N VAL A 192 0.01 6.39 -11.78
CA VAL A 192 -1.01 5.70 -10.98
C VAL A 192 -1.40 4.41 -11.68
N ALA A 193 -1.14 3.27 -11.04
CA ALA A 193 -1.35 1.95 -11.62
C ALA A 193 -2.20 1.08 -10.70
N THR A 194 -3.14 0.35 -11.28
CA THR A 194 -3.96 -0.65 -10.59
C THR A 194 -3.55 -2.05 -11.04
N TYR A 195 -3.17 -2.88 -10.08
CA TYR A 195 -2.77 -4.27 -10.29
C TYR A 195 -3.71 -5.21 -9.53
N GLU A 196 -4.20 -6.23 -10.21
CA GLU A 196 -5.01 -7.30 -9.61
C GLU A 196 -4.21 -8.59 -9.49
N ARG A 197 -4.45 -9.35 -8.42
CA ARG A 197 -3.81 -10.64 -8.17
C ARG A 197 -4.09 -11.62 -9.32
N ALA A 198 -3.03 -12.17 -9.95
CA ALA A 198 -3.13 -13.03 -11.15
C ALA A 198 -2.44 -14.40 -10.98
N GLY A 199 -2.34 -14.88 -9.74
CA GLY A 199 -1.81 -16.21 -9.44
C GLY A 199 -0.31 -16.26 -9.23
N LYS A 200 0.33 -17.34 -9.63
CA LYS A 200 1.77 -17.57 -9.42
C LYS A 200 2.62 -16.86 -10.45
N VAL A 201 3.88 -16.55 -10.09
CA VAL A 201 4.90 -16.07 -11.03
C VAL A 201 5.11 -17.13 -12.11
N LYS A 202 5.08 -16.70 -13.36
CA LYS A 202 5.45 -17.52 -14.52
C LYS A 202 6.89 -17.18 -14.90
N THR A 203 7.73 -18.19 -14.97
CA THR A 203 9.13 -18.06 -15.43
C THR A 203 9.27 -18.59 -16.85
N GLY A 204 10.24 -18.09 -17.58
CA GLY A 204 10.58 -18.53 -18.92
C GLY A 204 12.07 -18.34 -19.19
N SER A 205 12.50 -18.61 -20.39
CA SER A 205 13.90 -18.44 -20.82
C SER A 205 13.94 -17.69 -22.15
N PHE A 206 14.84 -16.73 -22.25
CA PHE A 206 15.25 -16.10 -23.50
C PHE A 206 16.46 -16.80 -24.16
N VAL A 207 17.01 -17.82 -23.48
CA VAL A 207 18.17 -18.56 -23.92
C VAL A 207 17.72 -19.74 -24.77
N SER A 208 18.50 -20.07 -25.84
CA SER A 208 18.28 -21.25 -26.68
C SER A 208 18.17 -22.54 -25.84
N GLU A 209 17.34 -23.47 -26.28
CA GLU A 209 17.20 -24.80 -25.64
C GLU A 209 18.50 -25.56 -25.62
N THR A 210 19.39 -25.33 -26.62
CA THR A 210 20.74 -25.95 -26.69
C THR A 210 21.78 -24.91 -26.24
N PRO A 211 22.24 -24.93 -24.97
CA PRO A 211 23.26 -24.02 -24.50
C PRO A 211 24.61 -24.30 -25.15
N THR A 212 25.38 -23.25 -25.41
CA THR A 212 26.75 -23.34 -25.91
C THR A 212 27.68 -23.95 -24.85
N GLU A 213 28.84 -24.50 -25.26
CA GLU A 213 29.85 -25.00 -24.33
C GLU A 213 30.32 -23.94 -23.32
N ALA A 214 30.47 -22.69 -23.77
CA ALA A 214 30.82 -21.57 -22.89
C ALA A 214 29.76 -21.33 -21.80
N GLU A 215 28.46 -21.42 -22.15
CA GLU A 215 27.37 -21.30 -21.18
C GLU A 215 27.34 -22.48 -20.20
N LEU A 216 27.61 -23.71 -20.66
CA LEU A 216 27.71 -24.86 -19.78
C LEU A 216 28.86 -24.69 -18.78
N ALA A 217 30.02 -24.21 -19.24
CA ALA A 217 31.15 -23.90 -18.37
C ALA A 217 30.84 -22.81 -17.33
N ARG A 218 30.13 -21.73 -17.75
CA ARG A 218 29.67 -20.69 -16.84
C ARG A 218 28.73 -21.23 -15.76
N ARG A 219 27.73 -22.04 -16.13
CA ARG A 219 26.80 -22.69 -15.18
C ARG A 219 27.52 -23.60 -14.18
N LYS A 220 28.59 -24.29 -14.61
CA LYS A 220 29.40 -25.13 -13.72
C LYS A 220 30.08 -24.25 -12.66
N ARG A 221 30.76 -23.15 -13.07
CA ARG A 221 31.42 -22.22 -12.13
C ARG A 221 30.44 -21.67 -11.09
N LEU A 222 29.24 -21.22 -11.51
CA LEU A 222 28.22 -20.70 -10.58
C LEU A 222 27.74 -21.70 -9.52
N LYS A 223 27.85 -23.01 -9.78
CA LYS A 223 27.52 -24.05 -8.79
C LYS A 223 28.67 -24.26 -7.78
N GLU A 224 29.89 -23.94 -8.18
CA GLU A 224 31.10 -24.06 -7.34
C GLU A 224 31.28 -22.82 -6.44
N GLU A 225 30.65 -21.67 -6.78
CA GLU A 225 30.67 -20.41 -6.01
C GLU A 225 29.63 -20.38 -4.85
N LYS A 226 28.84 -21.44 -4.66
CA LYS A 226 27.86 -21.60 -3.58
C LYS A 226 28.40 -22.46 -2.45
#